data_07f9510c2718d640bd09c918d5e60180
#
_entry.id   07f9510c2718d640bd09c918d5e60180
#
_cell.length_a   1.000
_cell.length_b   1.000
_cell.length_c   1.000
_cell.angle_alpha   90.00
_cell.angle_beta   90.00
_cell.angle_gamma   90.00
#
_symmetry.space_group_name_H-M   'P 1'
#
loop_
_entity.id
_entity.type
_entity.pdbx_description
1 polymer ?
#
loop_
_entity_poly.entity_id
_entity_poly.type
_entity_poly.pdbx_seq_one_letter_code
_entity_poly.pdbx_strand_id
1 'polypeptide(L)'
;MRPVSYTHLDVYKRQEMIHAITKIDVWFIDKLAILVEMEQALQTQPLTVDLLREAKRIEFPDNVIARLTGKTEDEIKKMRYDNGIVAAYKMVDTCAAEFAAETPYYYSVFGSENEAVETSGKKKVLVLGSGPIRIGQGIEFDFCSVHCTWALSLIHI
;
A
#
# COMPACT_ATOMS: atom_id res chain seq x y z
N MET A 1 -12.40 1.71 33.78
CA MET A 1 -11.61 2.85 33.30
C MET A 1 -10.25 2.34 32.86
N ARG A 2 -9.94 2.34 31.57
CA ARG A 2 -8.58 2.08 31.09
C ARG A 2 -7.75 3.35 31.42
N PRO A 3 -6.57 3.23 31.98
CA PRO A 3 -5.73 4.40 32.18
C PRO A 3 -5.39 4.97 30.80
N VAL A 4 -5.68 6.26 30.61
CA VAL A 4 -5.20 7.04 29.47
C VAL A 4 -3.68 6.95 29.56
N SER A 5 -3.06 6.14 28.70
CA SER A 5 -1.64 5.91 28.78
C SER A 5 -0.93 7.23 28.41
N TYR A 6 0.08 7.57 29.18
CA TYR A 6 0.95 8.73 28.96
C TYR A 6 1.57 8.80 27.56
N THR A 7 1.49 7.72 26.79
CA THR A 7 1.95 7.60 25.40
C THR A 7 1.19 8.50 24.44
N HIS A 8 -0.13 8.69 24.59
CA HIS A 8 -0.90 9.56 23.68
C HIS A 8 -0.55 11.05 23.85
N LEU A 9 -0.41 11.52 25.08
CA LEU A 9 0.02 12.91 25.35
C LEU A 9 1.43 13.20 24.84
N ASP A 10 2.32 12.22 24.87
CA ASP A 10 3.69 12.34 24.36
C ASP A 10 3.74 12.41 22.83
N VAL A 11 2.88 11.65 22.15
CA VAL A 11 2.77 11.69 20.68
C VAL A 11 2.32 13.08 20.20
N TYR A 12 1.27 13.65 20.79
CA TYR A 12 0.80 15.00 20.41
C TYR A 12 1.85 16.09 20.66
N LYS A 13 2.55 16.05 21.79
CA LYS A 13 3.64 17.00 22.07
C LYS A 13 4.80 16.87 21.07
N ARG A 14 5.09 15.65 20.62
CA ARG A 14 6.11 15.43 19.58
C ARG A 14 5.67 15.96 18.23
N GLN A 15 4.39 15.84 17.89
CA GLN A 15 3.83 16.38 16.64
C GLN A 15 3.96 17.90 16.59
N GLU A 16 3.60 18.60 17.67
CA GLU A 16 3.78 20.05 17.78
C GLU A 16 5.25 20.47 17.65
N MET A 17 6.16 19.73 18.28
CA MET A 17 7.60 19.99 18.16
C MET A 17 8.10 19.78 16.71
N ILE A 18 7.67 18.69 16.06
CA ILE A 18 8.04 18.41 14.66
C ILE A 18 7.53 19.54 13.78
N HIS A 19 6.26 19.93 13.93
CA HIS A 19 5.69 21.06 13.19
C HIS A 19 6.45 22.37 13.45
N ALA A 20 6.78 22.68 14.70
CA ALA A 20 7.50 23.90 15.06
C ALA A 20 8.88 23.99 14.39
N ILE A 21 9.57 22.85 14.24
CA ILE A 21 10.92 22.77 13.64
C ILE A 21 10.84 22.73 12.11
N THR A 22 9.99 21.86 11.58
CA THR A 22 9.97 21.54 10.13
C THR A 22 9.03 22.41 9.33
N LYS A 23 8.03 23.02 9.97
CA LYS A 23 6.91 23.74 9.35
C LYS A 23 6.03 22.85 8.44
N ILE A 24 6.18 21.53 8.54
CA ILE A 24 5.29 20.57 7.87
C ILE A 24 3.90 20.70 8.51
N ASP A 25 2.85 20.72 7.68
CA ASP A 25 1.47 20.80 8.16
C ASP A 25 1.15 19.61 9.09
N VAL A 26 0.46 19.91 10.19
CA VAL A 26 0.11 18.95 11.25
C VAL A 26 -0.67 17.75 10.68
N TRP A 27 -1.48 17.97 9.64
CA TRP A 27 -2.23 16.91 8.99
C TRP A 27 -1.32 15.76 8.48
N PHE A 28 -0.18 16.07 7.89
CA PHE A 28 0.78 15.04 7.43
C PHE A 28 1.43 14.32 8.61
N ILE A 29 1.74 15.06 9.67
CA ILE A 29 2.34 14.48 10.88
C ILE A 29 1.34 13.54 11.56
N ASP A 30 0.05 13.90 11.61
CA ASP A 30 -1.02 13.04 12.12
C ASP A 30 -1.15 11.72 11.32
N LYS A 31 -0.97 11.78 10.00
CA LYS A 31 -0.96 10.55 9.18
C LYS A 31 0.22 9.64 9.52
N LEU A 32 1.39 10.20 9.82
CA LEU A 32 2.54 9.41 10.28
C LEU A 32 2.29 8.81 11.66
N ALA A 33 1.55 9.48 12.53
CA ALA A 33 1.20 8.94 13.86
C ALA A 33 0.41 7.63 13.75
N ILE A 34 -0.48 7.49 12.77
CA ILE A 34 -1.24 6.26 12.50
C ILE A 34 -0.29 5.07 12.26
N LEU A 35 0.80 5.30 11.50
CA LEU A 35 1.79 4.26 11.23
C LEU A 35 2.55 3.87 12.51
N VAL A 36 2.91 4.84 13.34
CA VAL A 36 3.59 4.59 14.63
C VAL A 36 2.69 3.83 15.59
N GLU A 37 1.42 4.17 15.68
CA GLU A 37 0.42 3.48 16.50
C GLU A 37 0.25 2.01 16.07
N MET A 38 0.20 1.76 14.76
CA MET A 38 0.13 0.40 14.23
C MET A 38 1.42 -0.38 14.52
N GLU A 39 2.59 0.23 14.36
CA GLU A 39 3.86 -0.40 14.70
C GLU A 39 3.91 -0.81 16.18
N GLN A 40 3.47 0.07 17.08
CA GLN A 40 3.36 -0.23 18.51
C GLN A 40 2.36 -1.35 18.79
N ALA A 41 1.21 -1.34 18.11
CA ALA A 41 0.22 -2.41 18.25
C ALA A 41 0.79 -3.76 17.83
N LEU A 42 1.49 -3.84 16.71
CA LEU A 42 2.15 -5.05 16.23
C LEU A 42 3.26 -5.56 17.15
N GLN A 43 3.95 -4.65 17.88
CA GLN A 43 5.01 -5.02 18.83
C GLN A 43 4.47 -5.49 20.18
N THR A 44 3.33 -4.95 20.62
CA THR A 44 2.86 -5.13 22.01
C THR A 44 1.66 -6.06 22.15
N GLN A 45 0.93 -6.30 21.07
CA GLN A 45 -0.28 -7.12 21.08
C GLN A 45 -0.05 -8.45 20.36
N PRO A 46 -0.76 -9.52 20.76
CA PRO A 46 -0.77 -10.76 19.98
C PRO A 46 -1.30 -10.49 18.56
N LEU A 47 -0.61 -11.03 17.56
CA LEU A 47 -1.07 -10.91 16.18
C LEU A 47 -2.35 -11.71 15.95
N THR A 48 -3.47 -11.03 15.87
CA THR A 48 -4.77 -11.58 15.48
C THR A 48 -5.02 -11.35 13.98
N VAL A 49 -6.02 -12.06 13.42
CA VAL A 49 -6.43 -11.86 12.02
C VAL A 49 -6.90 -10.43 11.77
N ASP A 50 -7.61 -9.84 12.75
CA ASP A 50 -8.12 -8.49 12.61
C ASP A 50 -7.00 -7.44 12.65
N LEU A 51 -6.01 -7.63 13.55
CA LEU A 51 -4.83 -6.76 13.58
C LEU A 51 -4.01 -6.89 12.28
N LEU A 52 -3.87 -8.12 11.75
CA LEU A 52 -3.20 -8.34 10.46
C LEU A 52 -3.96 -7.64 9.31
N ARG A 53 -5.28 -7.76 9.29
CA ARG A 53 -6.12 -7.11 8.27
C ARG A 53 -5.99 -5.59 8.33
N GLU A 54 -6.01 -5.01 9.52
CA GLU A 54 -5.85 -3.57 9.69
C GLU A 54 -4.45 -3.10 9.29
N ALA A 55 -3.40 -3.82 9.68
CA ALA A 55 -2.03 -3.54 9.25
C ALA A 55 -1.88 -3.60 7.73
N LYS A 56 -2.51 -4.59 7.07
CA LYS A 56 -2.51 -4.68 5.60
C LYS A 56 -3.32 -3.58 4.95
N ARG A 57 -4.43 -3.14 5.55
CA ARG A 57 -5.25 -2.03 5.04
C ARG A 57 -4.47 -0.72 4.97
N ILE A 58 -3.53 -0.50 5.87
CA ILE A 58 -2.61 0.65 5.85
C ILE A 58 -1.24 0.30 5.25
N GLU A 59 -1.18 -0.76 4.46
CA GLU A 59 -0.07 -1.16 3.58
C GLU A 59 1.23 -1.58 4.28
N PHE A 60 1.17 -2.07 5.53
CA PHE A 60 2.36 -2.67 6.15
C PHE A 60 2.84 -3.89 5.37
N PRO A 61 4.13 -3.95 4.94
CA PRO A 61 4.69 -5.10 4.25
C PRO A 61 4.77 -6.34 5.14
N ASP A 62 4.62 -7.53 4.54
CA ASP A 62 4.64 -8.80 5.28
C ASP A 62 5.95 -9.01 6.07
N ASN A 63 7.09 -8.62 5.49
CA ASN A 63 8.40 -8.70 6.17
C ASN A 63 8.51 -7.75 7.37
N VAL A 64 7.87 -6.58 7.33
CA VAL A 64 7.84 -5.64 8.46
C VAL A 64 6.96 -6.19 9.58
N ILE A 65 5.75 -6.69 9.24
CA ILE A 65 4.86 -7.33 10.21
C ILE A 65 5.56 -8.52 10.87
N ALA A 66 6.22 -9.37 10.10
CA ALA A 66 6.99 -10.50 10.60
C ALA A 66 8.05 -10.06 11.62
N ARG A 67 8.85 -9.06 11.28
CA ARG A 67 9.88 -8.50 12.17
C ARG A 67 9.30 -7.96 13.48
N LEU A 68 8.20 -7.22 13.42
CA LEU A 68 7.58 -6.58 14.59
C LEU A 68 6.90 -7.61 15.52
N THR A 69 6.35 -8.67 14.95
CA THR A 69 5.63 -9.71 15.69
C THR A 69 6.50 -10.90 16.10
N GLY A 70 7.78 -10.92 15.70
CA GLY A 70 8.70 -12.03 15.95
C GLY A 70 8.34 -13.32 15.20
N LYS A 71 7.62 -13.20 14.07
CA LYS A 71 7.23 -14.30 13.19
C LYS A 71 8.09 -14.33 11.93
N THR A 72 7.96 -15.38 11.14
CA THR A 72 8.54 -15.46 9.79
C THR A 72 7.60 -14.83 8.77
N GLU A 73 8.16 -14.34 7.65
CA GLU A 73 7.36 -13.79 6.56
C GLU A 73 6.40 -14.82 5.96
N ASP A 74 6.82 -16.09 5.90
CA ASP A 74 5.97 -17.17 5.38
C ASP A 74 4.77 -17.45 6.28
N GLU A 75 4.93 -17.35 7.62
CA GLU A 75 3.80 -17.43 8.55
C GLU A 75 2.79 -16.29 8.34
N ILE A 76 3.27 -15.07 8.14
CA ILE A 76 2.41 -13.92 7.83
C ILE A 76 1.69 -14.12 6.51
N LYS A 77 2.39 -14.53 5.45
CA LYS A 77 1.80 -14.85 4.14
C LYS A 77 0.73 -15.92 4.25
N LYS A 78 1.05 -17.01 4.94
CA LYS A 78 0.11 -18.10 5.16
C LYS A 78 -1.14 -17.61 5.90
N MET A 79 -0.97 -16.92 7.03
CA MET A 79 -2.09 -16.37 7.80
C MET A 79 -2.95 -15.43 6.97
N ARG A 80 -2.33 -14.64 6.11
CA ARG A 80 -3.00 -13.70 5.20
C ARG A 80 -3.86 -14.45 4.16
N TYR A 81 -3.28 -15.43 3.46
CA TYR A 81 -4.00 -16.21 2.45
C TYR A 81 -5.10 -17.09 3.05
N ASP A 82 -4.84 -17.73 4.19
CA ASP A 82 -5.83 -18.58 4.88
C ASP A 82 -7.07 -17.78 5.33
N ASN A 83 -6.93 -16.46 5.52
CA ASN A 83 -8.00 -15.57 5.94
C ASN A 83 -8.50 -14.62 4.82
N GLY A 84 -8.15 -14.89 3.56
CA GLY A 84 -8.62 -14.13 2.42
C GLY A 84 -8.13 -12.68 2.38
N ILE A 85 -7.03 -12.35 3.07
CA ILE A 85 -6.42 -11.02 3.03
C ILE A 85 -5.49 -10.98 1.81
N VAL A 86 -6.03 -10.60 0.66
CA VAL A 86 -5.34 -10.54 -0.62
C VAL A 86 -5.36 -9.13 -1.19
N ALA A 87 -4.37 -8.83 -2.03
CA ALA A 87 -4.36 -7.56 -2.73
C ALA A 87 -5.53 -7.47 -3.71
N ALA A 88 -6.14 -6.32 -3.77
CA ALA A 88 -7.12 -5.91 -4.75
C ALA A 88 -6.55 -4.76 -5.59
N TYR A 89 -7.12 -4.50 -6.74
CA TYR A 89 -6.66 -3.44 -7.64
C TYR A 89 -7.82 -2.50 -7.92
N LYS A 90 -7.56 -1.21 -7.77
CA LYS A 90 -8.52 -0.17 -8.09
C LYS A 90 -8.03 0.71 -9.22
N MET A 91 -8.95 1.14 -10.07
CA MET A 91 -8.67 2.07 -11.15
C MET A 91 -8.38 3.46 -10.58
N VAL A 92 -7.42 4.16 -11.17
CA VAL A 92 -7.15 5.55 -10.81
C VAL A 92 -8.27 6.43 -11.36
N ASP A 93 -8.97 7.13 -10.48
CA ASP A 93 -9.95 8.14 -10.88
C ASP A 93 -9.22 9.40 -11.34
N THR A 94 -9.29 9.67 -12.65
CA THR A 94 -8.70 10.86 -13.29
C THR A 94 -9.71 11.96 -13.51
N CYS A 95 -10.97 11.76 -13.12
CA CYS A 95 -12.08 12.65 -13.37
C CYS A 95 -12.65 13.31 -12.11
N ALA A 96 -11.96 13.21 -10.98
CA ALA A 96 -12.38 13.77 -9.68
C ALA A 96 -13.83 13.41 -9.28
N ALA A 97 -14.26 12.19 -9.62
CA ALA A 97 -15.60 11.67 -9.43
C ALA A 97 -16.74 12.43 -10.16
N GLU A 98 -16.40 13.35 -11.05
CA GLU A 98 -17.41 14.03 -11.89
C GLU A 98 -17.98 13.12 -12.98
N PHE A 99 -17.15 12.20 -13.49
CA PHE A 99 -17.52 11.21 -14.51
C PHE A 99 -16.93 9.85 -14.16
N ALA A 100 -17.49 8.78 -14.69
CA ALA A 100 -16.87 7.46 -14.60
C ALA A 100 -15.49 7.49 -15.30
N ALA A 101 -14.43 7.22 -14.54
CA ALA A 101 -13.09 7.17 -15.10
C ALA A 101 -12.91 5.86 -15.86
N GLU A 102 -12.45 5.96 -17.12
CA GLU A 102 -12.02 4.82 -17.95
C GLU A 102 -10.53 4.95 -18.21
N THR A 103 -9.72 4.58 -17.21
CA THR A 103 -8.27 4.70 -17.32
C THR A 103 -7.60 3.33 -17.32
N PRO A 104 -6.47 3.15 -18.03
CA PRO A 104 -5.71 1.92 -17.97
C PRO A 104 -4.79 1.85 -16.73
N TYR A 105 -4.93 2.76 -15.78
CA TYR A 105 -4.08 2.86 -14.61
C TYR A 105 -4.75 2.26 -13.38
N TYR A 106 -4.03 1.39 -12.71
CA TYR A 106 -4.48 0.71 -11.50
C TYR A 106 -3.46 0.86 -10.38
N TYR A 107 -3.95 0.86 -9.15
CA TYR A 107 -3.11 0.77 -7.95
C TYR A 107 -3.56 -0.41 -7.10
N SER A 108 -2.61 -0.96 -6.34
CA SER A 108 -2.86 -2.09 -5.44
C SER A 108 -3.23 -1.61 -4.05
N VAL A 109 -4.23 -2.24 -3.45
CA VAL A 109 -4.67 -2.01 -2.07
C VAL A 109 -5.05 -3.32 -1.41
N PHE A 110 -5.11 -3.35 -0.09
CA PHE A 110 -5.74 -4.45 0.65
C PHE A 110 -7.16 -4.05 1.05
N GLY A 111 -8.07 -4.15 0.11
CA GLY A 111 -9.49 -3.81 0.27
C GLY A 111 -10.41 -4.97 -0.10
N SER A 112 -11.71 -4.74 0.02
CA SER A 112 -12.75 -5.73 -0.30
C SER A 112 -13.17 -5.73 -1.77
N GLU A 113 -12.86 -4.67 -2.51
CA GLU A 113 -13.30 -4.47 -3.88
C GLU A 113 -12.14 -4.55 -4.85
N ASN A 114 -12.28 -5.37 -5.87
CA ASN A 114 -11.31 -5.50 -6.96
C ASN A 114 -11.94 -5.08 -8.29
N GLU A 115 -11.45 -4.00 -8.89
CA GLU A 115 -11.93 -3.46 -10.15
C GLU A 115 -11.19 -4.06 -11.36
N ALA A 116 -10.07 -4.75 -11.14
CA ALA A 116 -9.36 -5.46 -12.19
C ALA A 116 -10.08 -6.80 -12.50
N VAL A 117 -11.18 -6.72 -13.23
CA VAL A 117 -11.97 -7.89 -13.59
C VAL A 117 -11.46 -8.47 -14.91
N GLU A 118 -11.30 -9.78 -14.95
CA GLU A 118 -10.96 -10.48 -16.17
C GLU A 118 -12.14 -10.54 -17.13
N THR A 119 -12.05 -9.82 -18.24
CA THR A 119 -13.12 -9.72 -19.24
C THR A 119 -12.84 -10.53 -20.52
N SER A 120 -11.63 -11.05 -20.71
CA SER A 120 -11.26 -11.75 -21.94
C SER A 120 -10.56 -13.08 -21.66
N GLY A 121 -10.95 -14.15 -22.37
CA GLY A 121 -10.25 -15.44 -22.37
C GLY A 121 -8.94 -15.47 -23.17
N LYS A 122 -8.38 -14.30 -23.55
CA LYS A 122 -7.14 -14.20 -24.33
C LYS A 122 -5.92 -14.48 -23.45
N LYS A 123 -4.82 -14.90 -24.09
CA LYS A 123 -3.52 -14.99 -23.42
C LYS A 123 -3.11 -13.62 -22.87
N LYS A 124 -2.58 -13.63 -21.65
CA LYS A 124 -2.11 -12.43 -20.98
C LYS A 124 -0.60 -12.46 -20.84
N VAL A 125 0.03 -11.33 -21.06
CA VAL A 125 1.47 -11.15 -20.87
C VAL A 125 1.66 -10.00 -19.89
N LEU A 126 2.40 -10.26 -18.80
CA LEU A 126 2.82 -9.25 -17.84
C LEU A 126 4.18 -8.70 -18.29
N VAL A 127 4.21 -7.41 -18.62
CA VAL A 127 5.47 -6.69 -18.89
C VAL A 127 5.88 -5.96 -17.62
N LEU A 128 7.01 -6.36 -17.04
CA LEU A 128 7.56 -5.71 -15.85
C LEU A 128 8.31 -4.44 -16.27
N GLY A 129 7.87 -3.29 -15.77
CA GLY A 129 8.58 -2.02 -15.92
C GLY A 129 9.70 -1.87 -14.87
N SER A 130 10.47 -0.79 -14.98
CA SER A 130 11.61 -0.49 -14.08
C SER A 130 11.18 0.08 -12.71
N GLY A 131 9.88 0.26 -12.48
CA GLY A 131 9.32 0.88 -11.28
C GLY A 131 9.27 2.42 -11.37
N PRO A 132 9.05 3.10 -10.24
CA PRO A 132 8.89 4.56 -10.22
C PRO A 132 10.15 5.28 -10.72
N ILE A 133 9.94 6.29 -11.55
CA ILE A 133 11.02 7.17 -12.04
C ILE A 133 11.56 7.98 -10.86
N ARG A 134 12.88 7.95 -10.67
CA ARG A 134 13.57 8.77 -9.67
C ARG A 134 14.03 10.08 -10.30
N ILE A 135 14.29 11.08 -9.47
CA ILE A 135 14.88 12.34 -9.92
C ILE A 135 16.20 12.05 -10.64
N GLY A 136 16.36 12.58 -11.85
CA GLY A 136 17.53 12.35 -12.71
C GLY A 136 17.42 11.14 -13.64
N GLN A 137 16.33 10.39 -13.58
CA GLN A 137 16.00 9.31 -14.52
C GLN A 137 14.99 9.84 -15.55
N GLY A 138 15.23 9.57 -16.81
CA GLY A 138 14.39 10.01 -17.90
C GLY A 138 13.50 8.91 -18.48
N ILE A 139 12.90 9.20 -19.62
CA ILE A 139 11.96 8.33 -20.35
C ILE A 139 12.60 7.01 -20.81
N GLU A 140 13.92 6.92 -20.86
CA GLU A 140 14.67 5.73 -21.24
C GLU A 140 14.33 4.50 -20.39
N PHE A 141 13.89 4.68 -19.16
CA PHE A 141 13.48 3.57 -18.29
C PHE A 141 12.18 2.90 -18.72
N ASP A 142 11.27 3.65 -19.35
CA ASP A 142 10.01 3.12 -19.86
C ASP A 142 10.12 2.65 -21.32
N PHE A 143 11.16 3.07 -22.03
CA PHE A 143 11.34 2.79 -23.46
C PHE A 143 11.21 1.30 -23.78
N CYS A 144 11.92 0.44 -23.07
CA CYS A 144 11.91 -1.00 -23.33
C CYS A 144 10.56 -1.63 -23.04
N SER A 145 9.89 -1.24 -21.96
CA SER A 145 8.57 -1.77 -21.57
C SER A 145 7.48 -1.31 -22.55
N VAL A 146 7.51 -0.06 -22.98
CA VAL A 146 6.57 0.47 -23.98
C VAL A 146 6.77 -0.22 -25.34
N HIS A 147 8.00 -0.35 -25.82
CA HIS A 147 8.29 -1.06 -27.06
C HIS A 147 7.93 -2.54 -27.02
N CYS A 148 8.14 -3.21 -25.88
CA CYS A 148 7.71 -4.58 -25.67
C CYS A 148 6.16 -4.68 -25.78
N THR A 149 5.43 -3.78 -25.14
CA THR A 149 3.96 -3.73 -25.22
C THR A 149 3.47 -3.48 -26.63
N TRP A 150 4.10 -2.58 -27.37
CA TRP A 150 3.77 -2.34 -28.78
C TRP A 150 4.02 -3.57 -29.63
N ALA A 151 5.17 -4.25 -29.48
CA ALA A 151 5.46 -5.46 -30.23
C ALA A 151 4.42 -6.56 -29.96
N LEU A 152 4.01 -6.74 -28.69
CA LEU A 152 2.95 -7.68 -28.31
C LEU A 152 1.60 -7.29 -28.89
N SER A 153 1.25 -6.01 -28.93
CA SER A 153 0.01 -5.52 -29.54
C SER A 153 -0.04 -5.80 -31.06
N LEU A 154 1.10 -5.67 -31.76
CA LEU A 154 1.18 -5.94 -33.21
C LEU A 154 0.98 -7.43 -33.55
N ILE A 155 1.32 -8.34 -32.67
CA ILE A 155 1.09 -9.78 -32.84
C ILE A 155 -0.25 -10.25 -32.28
N HIS A 156 -1.16 -9.32 -31.96
CA HIS A 156 -2.52 -9.59 -31.50
C HIS A 156 -2.62 -10.48 -30.24
N ILE A 157 -1.71 -10.28 -29.32
CA ILE A 157 -1.79 -10.90 -27.99
C ILE A 157 -2.56 -10.00 -27.02
#